data_9b9a71bbb76fde3b6890fba628bc6f95
#
_entry.id   9b9a71bbb76fde3b6890fba628bc6f95
#
_cell.length_a   1.000
_cell.length_b   1.000
_cell.length_c   1.000
_cell.angle_alpha   90.00
_cell.angle_beta   90.00
_cell.angle_gamma   90.00
#
_symmetry.space_group_name_H-M   'P 1'
#
loop_
_entity.id
_entity.type
_entity.pdbx_description
1 polymer ?
#
loop_
_entity_poly.entity_id
_entity_poly.type
_entity_poly.pdbx_seq_one_letter_code
_entity_poly.pdbx_strand_id
1 'polypeptide(L)'
;MIKPSTREEVLRALRDQLPYLHERFGIEEIAVYGSFIRGTHTEKSDVDLIVRLSRPLGLEFVSLAQYLEEVLGRPVDLATFETLQRSKSDPRRKRIADEIERSLSYV
;
A
#
# COMPACT_ATOMS: atom_id res chain seq x y z
N MET A 1 -17.16 -0.11 13.38
CA MET A 1 -16.04 0.65 12.82
C MET A 1 -16.40 1.11 11.42
N ILE A 2 -16.17 2.37 11.11
CA ILE A 2 -16.49 2.93 9.81
C ILE A 2 -15.39 2.58 8.81
N LYS A 3 -15.79 2.01 7.66
CA LYS A 3 -14.90 1.70 6.57
C LYS A 3 -14.35 2.99 5.95
N PRO A 4 -13.02 3.17 5.83
CA PRO A 4 -12.45 4.35 5.18
C PRO A 4 -12.98 4.50 3.75
N SER A 5 -13.46 5.70 3.42
CA SER A 5 -14.05 6.00 2.12
C SER A 5 -13.33 7.11 1.38
N THR A 6 -12.44 7.83 2.06
CA THR A 6 -11.69 8.92 1.46
C THR A 6 -10.20 8.67 1.59
N ARG A 7 -9.41 9.37 0.76
CA ARG A 7 -7.96 9.34 0.83
C ARG A 7 -7.48 9.66 2.26
N GLU A 8 -8.01 10.70 2.86
CA GLU A 8 -7.61 11.14 4.20
C GLU A 8 -7.91 10.08 5.25
N GLU A 9 -9.07 9.42 5.15
CA GLU A 9 -9.44 8.37 6.08
C GLU A 9 -8.53 7.14 5.95
N VAL A 10 -8.17 6.78 4.71
CA VAL A 10 -7.25 5.67 4.47
C VAL A 10 -5.87 5.99 5.07
N LEU A 11 -5.35 7.18 4.79
CA LEU A 11 -4.05 7.59 5.31
C LEU A 11 -4.04 7.63 6.84
N ARG A 12 -5.12 8.10 7.44
CA ARG A 12 -5.22 8.15 8.91
C ARG A 12 -5.26 6.75 9.52
N ALA A 13 -6.08 5.87 8.94
CA ALA A 13 -6.18 4.49 9.44
C ALA A 13 -4.82 3.78 9.39
N LEU A 14 -4.07 3.97 8.31
CA LEU A 14 -2.74 3.39 8.18
C LEU A 14 -1.74 4.02 9.14
N ARG A 15 -1.81 5.34 9.30
CA ARG A 15 -0.91 6.06 10.21
C ARG A 15 -1.05 5.56 11.64
N ASP A 16 -2.28 5.30 12.06
CA ASP A 16 -2.55 4.78 13.40
C ASP A 16 -1.93 3.40 13.62
N GLN A 17 -1.69 2.65 12.54
CA GLN A 17 -1.13 1.30 12.61
C GLN A 17 0.39 1.25 12.44
N LEU A 18 1.03 2.38 12.12
CA LEU A 18 2.48 2.37 11.83
C LEU A 18 3.35 1.76 12.93
N PRO A 19 3.16 2.08 14.21
CA PRO A 19 3.99 1.46 15.26
C PRO A 19 3.88 -0.06 15.27
N TYR A 20 2.67 -0.58 15.15
CA TYR A 20 2.44 -2.02 15.12
C TYR A 20 3.03 -2.64 13.86
N LEU A 21 2.81 -2.02 12.70
CA LEU A 21 3.31 -2.52 11.43
C LEU A 21 4.83 -2.57 11.40
N HIS A 22 5.47 -1.55 11.96
CA HIS A 22 6.93 -1.51 12.06
C HIS A 22 7.45 -2.65 12.94
N GLU A 23 6.88 -2.81 14.12
CA GLU A 23 7.35 -3.80 15.08
C GLU A 23 7.03 -5.23 14.63
N ARG A 24 5.82 -5.46 14.16
CA ARG A 24 5.37 -6.82 13.82
C ARG A 24 5.89 -7.31 12.47
N PHE A 25 5.91 -6.44 11.48
CA PHE A 25 6.21 -6.81 10.10
C PHE A 25 7.48 -6.16 9.53
N GLY A 26 8.12 -5.26 10.27
CA GLY A 26 9.31 -4.60 9.80
C GLY A 26 9.06 -3.57 8.71
N ILE A 27 7.86 -2.98 8.67
CA ILE A 27 7.55 -1.94 7.69
C ILE A 27 8.29 -0.65 8.06
N GLU A 28 9.11 -0.13 7.14
CA GLU A 28 9.81 1.14 7.31
C GLU A 28 9.03 2.30 6.71
N GLU A 29 8.40 2.08 5.57
CA GLU A 29 7.57 3.08 4.90
C GLU A 29 6.37 2.41 4.26
N ILE A 30 5.27 3.13 4.19
CA ILE A 30 4.07 2.69 3.49
C ILE A 30 3.50 3.89 2.73
N ALA A 31 3.05 3.65 1.51
CA ALA A 31 2.46 4.68 0.66
C ALA A 31 1.22 4.14 -0.03
N VAL A 32 0.29 5.03 -0.33
CA VAL A 32 -0.94 4.74 -1.06
C VAL A 32 -0.79 5.29 -2.46
N TYR A 33 -1.28 4.55 -3.45
CA TYR A 33 -1.33 5.02 -4.83
C TYR A 33 -2.65 4.57 -5.48
N GLY A 34 -2.81 4.87 -6.76
CA GLY A 34 -3.96 4.41 -7.53
C GLY A 34 -5.22 5.23 -7.29
N SER A 35 -6.38 4.58 -7.33
CA SER A 35 -7.67 5.27 -7.38
C SER A 35 -7.95 6.16 -6.18
N PHE A 36 -7.53 5.78 -4.97
CA PHE A 36 -7.73 6.61 -3.79
C PHE A 36 -6.95 7.92 -3.86
N ILE A 37 -5.80 7.91 -4.53
CA ILE A 37 -5.00 9.13 -4.69
C ILE A 37 -5.53 9.99 -5.83
N ARG A 38 -6.01 9.37 -6.92
CA ARG A 38 -6.58 10.07 -8.06
C ARG A 38 -8.00 10.59 -7.82
N GLY A 39 -8.66 10.12 -6.75
CA GLY A 39 -10.04 10.50 -6.47
C GLY A 39 -11.06 9.79 -7.34
N THR A 40 -10.68 8.69 -7.99
CA THR A 40 -11.55 7.92 -8.88
C THR A 40 -12.09 6.65 -8.23
N HIS A 41 -11.84 6.47 -6.93
CA HIS A 41 -12.27 5.27 -6.21
C HIS A 41 -13.79 5.24 -6.00
N THR A 42 -14.30 4.01 -5.82
CA THR A 42 -15.70 3.74 -5.48
C THR A 42 -15.74 2.90 -4.22
N GLU A 43 -16.93 2.56 -3.74
CA GLU A 43 -17.09 1.68 -2.57
C GLU A 43 -16.51 0.30 -2.79
N LYS A 44 -16.35 -0.12 -4.04
CA LYS A 44 -15.80 -1.43 -4.39
C LYS A 44 -14.32 -1.39 -4.74
N SER A 45 -13.69 -0.23 -4.69
CA SER A 45 -12.28 -0.10 -5.06
C SER A 45 -11.37 -0.78 -4.05
N ASP A 46 -10.31 -1.40 -4.57
CA ASP A 46 -9.21 -1.90 -3.76
C ASP A 46 -8.34 -0.72 -3.32
N VAL A 47 -7.62 -0.90 -2.23
CA VAL A 47 -6.61 0.07 -1.81
C VAL A 47 -5.25 -0.43 -2.30
N ASP A 48 -4.59 0.38 -3.10
CA ASP A 48 -3.27 0.05 -3.65
C ASP A 48 -2.19 0.59 -2.70
N LEU A 49 -1.40 -0.32 -2.14
CA LEU A 49 -0.39 0.01 -1.15
C LEU A 49 0.98 -0.50 -1.59
N ILE A 50 2.00 0.26 -1.25
CA ILE A 50 3.38 -0.14 -1.47
C ILE A 50 4.15 0.06 -0.18
N VAL A 51 4.97 -0.93 0.19
CA VAL A 51 5.69 -0.92 1.45
C VAL A 51 7.18 -1.13 1.25
N ARG A 52 7.98 -0.49 2.13
CA ARG A 52 9.40 -0.75 2.26
C ARG A 52 9.60 -1.57 3.52
N LEU A 53 10.25 -2.72 3.36
CA LEU A 53 10.46 -3.67 4.45
C LEU A 53 11.92 -3.67 4.89
N SER A 54 12.15 -3.79 6.20
CA SER A 54 13.50 -3.91 6.76
C SER A 54 14.06 -5.33 6.58
N ARG A 55 13.18 -6.30 6.32
CA ARG A 55 13.54 -7.71 6.14
C ARG A 55 12.54 -8.39 5.22
N PRO A 56 12.94 -9.46 4.51
CA PRO A 56 11.98 -10.25 3.73
C PRO A 56 10.97 -10.92 4.67
N LEU A 57 9.71 -10.97 4.27
CA LEU A 57 8.65 -11.55 5.08
C LEU A 57 8.28 -12.99 4.69
N GLY A 58 8.55 -13.40 3.45
CA GLY A 58 8.11 -14.71 2.99
C GLY A 58 6.59 -14.85 3.13
N LEU A 59 6.16 -15.93 3.79
CA LEU A 59 4.72 -16.18 3.98
C LEU A 59 4.03 -15.13 4.87
N GLU A 60 4.77 -14.42 5.70
CA GLU A 60 4.19 -13.35 6.51
C GLU A 60 3.68 -12.20 5.67
N PHE A 61 4.10 -12.10 4.40
CA PHE A 61 3.59 -11.09 3.50
C PHE A 61 2.08 -11.24 3.28
N VAL A 62 1.60 -12.48 3.22
CA VAL A 62 0.16 -12.75 3.11
C VAL A 62 -0.55 -12.30 4.39
N SER A 63 0.04 -12.57 5.54
CA SER A 63 -0.53 -12.14 6.83
C SER A 63 -0.60 -10.61 6.91
N LEU A 64 0.40 -9.93 6.41
CA LEU A 64 0.41 -8.47 6.35
C LEU A 64 -0.74 -7.95 5.49
N ALA A 65 -0.91 -8.51 4.30
CA ALA A 65 -1.99 -8.10 3.41
C ALA A 65 -3.36 -8.31 4.07
N GLN A 66 -3.55 -9.46 4.71
CA GLN A 66 -4.80 -9.76 5.42
C GLN A 66 -5.06 -8.79 6.57
N TYR A 67 -4.02 -8.46 7.33
CA TYR A 67 -4.13 -7.50 8.42
C TYR A 67 -4.57 -6.12 7.92
N LEU A 68 -3.95 -5.67 6.83
CA LEU A 68 -4.29 -4.38 6.23
C LEU A 68 -5.71 -4.37 5.68
N GLU A 69 -6.16 -5.48 5.11
CA GLU A 69 -7.55 -5.61 4.66
C GLU A 69 -8.54 -5.50 5.80
N GLU A 70 -8.20 -6.09 6.94
CA GLU A 70 -9.04 -5.96 8.13
C GLU A 70 -9.10 -4.53 8.66
N VAL A 71 -7.95 -3.85 8.69
CA VAL A 71 -7.87 -2.46 9.14
C VAL A 71 -8.68 -1.55 8.23
N LEU A 72 -8.58 -1.74 6.92
CA LEU A 72 -9.21 -0.85 5.96
C LEU A 72 -10.63 -1.28 5.56
N GLY A 73 -11.02 -2.52 5.87
CA GLY A 73 -12.32 -3.04 5.46
C GLY A 73 -12.50 -3.12 3.95
N ARG A 74 -11.40 -3.24 3.20
CA ARG A 74 -11.37 -3.30 1.75
C ARG A 74 -10.28 -4.25 1.29
N PRO A 75 -10.42 -4.85 0.10
CA PRO A 75 -9.31 -5.58 -0.48
C PRO A 75 -8.11 -4.67 -0.65
N VAL A 76 -6.92 -5.23 -0.49
CA VAL A 76 -5.66 -4.49 -0.59
C VAL A 76 -4.80 -5.14 -1.66
N ASP A 77 -4.29 -4.32 -2.57
CA ASP A 77 -3.27 -4.74 -3.53
C ASP A 77 -1.94 -4.25 -2.97
N LEU A 78 -1.16 -5.18 -2.43
CA LEU A 78 0.06 -4.87 -1.69
C LEU A 78 1.30 -5.23 -2.49
N ALA A 79 2.18 -4.26 -2.67
CA ALA A 79 3.45 -4.44 -3.35
C ALA A 79 4.59 -3.88 -2.50
N THR A 80 5.83 -4.17 -2.90
CA THR A 80 7.02 -3.64 -2.22
C THR A 80 7.72 -2.63 -3.12
N PHE A 81 8.49 -1.73 -2.52
CA PHE A 81 9.33 -0.81 -3.30
C PHE A 81 10.35 -1.56 -4.14
N GLU A 82 10.83 -2.71 -3.68
CA GLU A 82 11.74 -3.54 -4.44
C GLU A 82 11.09 -4.01 -5.74
N THR A 83 9.84 -4.46 -5.68
CA THR A 83 9.09 -4.87 -6.87
C THR A 83 8.90 -3.70 -7.83
N LEU A 84 8.62 -2.51 -7.31
CA LEU A 84 8.48 -1.31 -8.12
C LEU A 84 9.79 -1.01 -8.85
N GLN A 85 10.92 -1.09 -8.18
CA GLN A 85 12.22 -0.85 -8.79
C GLN A 85 12.52 -1.84 -9.91
N ARG A 86 12.18 -3.12 -9.70
CA ARG A 86 12.33 -4.13 -10.76
C ARG A 86 11.46 -3.83 -11.97
N SER A 87 10.25 -3.35 -11.75
CA SER A 87 9.35 -2.98 -12.84
C SER A 87 9.90 -1.80 -13.64
N LYS A 88 10.61 -0.89 -13.00
CA LYS A 88 11.23 0.25 -13.69
C LYS A 88 12.35 -0.21 -14.63
N SER A 89 12.95 -1.35 -14.36
CA SER A 89 14.00 -1.93 -15.21
C SER A 89 13.45 -2.72 -16.40
N ASP A 90 12.16 -3.00 -16.43
CA ASP A 90 11.50 -3.71 -17.54
C ASP A 90 10.89 -2.69 -18.50
N PRO A 91 11.37 -2.61 -19.75
CA PRO A 91 10.85 -1.61 -20.71
C PRO A 91 9.34 -1.65 -20.92
N ARG A 92 8.72 -2.83 -20.73
CA ARG A 92 7.28 -2.99 -20.91
C ARG A 92 6.48 -2.45 -19.72
N ARG A 93 7.09 -2.35 -18.55
CA ARG A 93 6.42 -1.95 -17.31
C ARG A 93 6.89 -0.60 -16.78
N LYS A 94 7.97 -0.07 -17.35
CA LYS A 94 8.60 1.15 -16.86
C LYS A 94 7.62 2.32 -16.79
N ARG A 95 6.79 2.50 -17.81
CA ARG A 95 5.84 3.61 -17.86
C ARG A 95 4.85 3.57 -16.68
N ILE A 96 4.29 2.39 -16.43
CA ILE A 96 3.34 2.21 -15.32
C ILE A 96 4.04 2.41 -13.99
N ALA A 97 5.24 1.86 -13.84
CA ALA A 97 6.02 2.01 -12.61
C ALA A 97 6.36 3.48 -12.33
N ASP A 98 6.72 4.23 -13.36
CA ASP A 98 7.02 5.66 -13.23
C ASP A 98 5.77 6.44 -12.80
N GLU A 99 4.60 6.09 -13.34
CA GLU A 99 3.33 6.71 -12.97
C GLU A 99 2.99 6.44 -11.51
N ILE A 100 3.19 5.20 -11.06
CA ILE A 100 2.96 4.83 -9.67
C ILE A 100 3.88 5.64 -8.76
N GLU A 101 5.17 5.70 -9.09
CA GLU A 101 6.15 6.41 -8.27
C GLU A 101 5.79 7.89 -8.12
N ARG A 102 5.29 8.51 -9.18
CA ARG A 102 4.91 9.93 -9.15
C ARG A 102 3.66 10.21 -8.34
N SER A 103 2.80 9.22 -8.16
CA SER A 103 1.51 9.39 -7.48
C SER A 103 1.50 8.88 -6.03
N LEU A 104 2.66 8.45 -5.50
CA LEU A 104 2.72 7.91 -4.14
C LEU A 104 2.37 8.97 -3.10
N SER A 105 1.49 8.61 -2.17
CA SER A 105 1.21 9.43 -0.99
C SER A 105 1.68 8.65 0.23
N TYR A 106 2.76 9.12 0.83
CA TYR A 106 3.31 8.46 2.02
C TYR A 106 2.42 8.70 3.24
N VAL A 107 2.30 7.66 4.04
CA VAL A 107 1.51 7.69 5.27
C VAL A 107 2.22 8.42 6.38
#